data_3164f86c7ef31c02cfce761059a6a8d7
#
_entry.id   3164f86c7ef31c02cfce761059a6a8d7
#
_cell.length_a   1.000
_cell.length_b   1.000
_cell.length_c   1.000
_cell.angle_alpha   90.00
_cell.angle_beta   90.00
_cell.angle_gamma   90.00
#
_symmetry.space_group_name_H-M   'P 1'
#
loop_
_entity.id
_entity.type
_entity.pdbx_description
1 polymer ?
#
loop_
_entity_poly.entity_id
_entity_poly.type
_entity_poly.pdbx_seq_one_letter_code
_entity_poly.pdbx_strand_id
1 'polypeptide(L)'
;MTILSGKCLCGQVQLSVRGEPLRIGICHCTDCRQESGSAFTFFAIWPIKRFEHHGEIAEFDGRCLCPRCGARLFSFDDREAEIKLGILSEAPTPLTPTYELWVKRREDWLNPIEDAEQYEEDRW
;
A
#
# COMPACT_ATOMS: atom_id res chain seq x y z
N MET A 1 -7.27 17.69 -10.62
CA MET A 1 -6.42 16.76 -9.86
C MET A 1 -7.18 15.47 -9.65
N THR A 2 -6.56 14.35 -9.98
CA THR A 2 -7.19 13.03 -9.84
C THR A 2 -7.42 12.68 -8.38
N ILE A 3 -8.59 12.12 -8.07
CA ILE A 3 -8.92 11.64 -6.72
C ILE A 3 -9.18 10.15 -6.81
N LEU A 4 -8.51 9.37 -5.96
CA LEU A 4 -8.74 7.95 -5.82
C LEU A 4 -9.32 7.69 -4.43
N SER A 5 -10.38 6.89 -4.38
CA SER A 5 -11.06 6.56 -3.12
C SER A 5 -10.92 5.08 -2.82
N GLY A 6 -11.01 4.77 -1.54
CA GLY A 6 -10.97 3.38 -1.09
C GLY A 6 -11.72 3.21 0.20
N LYS A 7 -11.86 1.95 0.61
CA LYS A 7 -12.55 1.60 1.85
C LYS A 7 -12.12 0.22 2.32
N CYS A 8 -12.32 -0.04 3.60
CA CYS A 8 -12.12 -1.39 4.14
C CYS A 8 -13.24 -2.32 3.66
N LEU A 9 -13.08 -3.60 3.92
CA LEU A 9 -14.05 -4.62 3.49
C LEU A 9 -15.46 -4.34 3.99
N CYS A 10 -15.63 -3.90 5.24
CA CYS A 10 -16.96 -3.60 5.78
C CYS A 10 -17.44 -2.17 5.48
N GLY A 11 -16.57 -1.32 4.95
CA GLY A 11 -16.92 0.03 4.53
C GLY A 11 -16.90 1.09 5.61
N GLN A 12 -16.66 0.73 6.88
CA GLN A 12 -16.69 1.75 7.93
C GLN A 12 -15.46 2.67 7.88
N VAL A 13 -14.28 2.18 7.40
CA VAL A 13 -13.15 3.05 7.14
C VAL A 13 -13.16 3.42 5.67
N GLN A 14 -13.07 4.71 5.41
CA GLN A 14 -13.02 5.25 4.05
C GLN A 14 -11.82 6.17 3.93
N LEU A 15 -11.26 6.25 2.74
CA LEU A 15 -10.11 7.11 2.49
C LEU A 15 -10.15 7.69 1.08
N SER A 16 -9.40 8.75 0.89
CA SER A 16 -9.14 9.30 -0.43
C SER A 16 -7.75 9.87 -0.50
N VAL A 17 -7.17 9.83 -1.69
CA VAL A 17 -5.89 10.46 -1.99
C VAL A 17 -6.05 11.30 -3.26
N ARG A 18 -5.31 12.40 -3.35
CA ARG A 18 -5.41 13.36 -4.45
C ARG A 18 -4.07 13.51 -5.15
N GLY A 19 -4.12 13.58 -6.47
CA GLY A 19 -2.94 13.83 -7.30
C GLY A 19 -2.05 12.60 -7.45
N GLU A 20 -0.88 12.82 -8.01
CA GLU A 20 0.07 11.75 -8.26
C GLU A 20 0.77 11.32 -6.98
N PRO A 21 0.97 10.01 -6.78
CA PRO A 21 1.77 9.55 -5.65
C PRO A 21 3.24 9.92 -5.84
N LEU A 22 3.95 9.98 -4.72
CA LEU A 22 5.40 10.22 -4.73
C LEU A 22 6.16 9.02 -5.28
N ARG A 23 5.68 7.80 -5.00
CA ARG A 23 6.26 6.56 -5.50
C ARG A 23 5.28 5.41 -5.36
N ILE A 24 5.43 4.40 -6.20
CA ILE A 24 4.58 3.22 -6.26
C ILE A 24 5.48 2.00 -6.31
N GLY A 25 5.27 1.06 -5.39
CA GLY A 25 6.12 -0.11 -5.34
C GLY A 25 5.44 -1.36 -4.83
N ILE A 26 6.18 -2.46 -4.87
CA ILE A 26 5.81 -3.68 -4.18
C ILE A 26 6.97 -4.12 -3.30
N CYS A 27 6.66 -4.82 -2.21
CA CYS A 27 7.66 -5.26 -1.25
C CYS A 27 7.42 -6.72 -0.91
N HIS A 28 8.49 -7.50 -1.03
CA HIS A 28 8.46 -8.95 -0.76
C HIS A 28 9.03 -9.31 0.61
N CYS A 29 9.29 -8.34 1.49
CA CYS A 29 9.90 -8.63 2.79
C CYS A 29 8.98 -9.48 3.67
N THR A 30 9.58 -10.11 4.68
CA THR A 30 8.84 -10.97 5.60
C THR A 30 7.66 -10.24 6.25
N ASP A 31 7.87 -9.01 6.72
CA ASP A 31 6.81 -8.24 7.37
C ASP A 31 5.66 -7.95 6.42
N CYS A 32 5.97 -7.55 5.19
CA CYS A 32 4.95 -7.27 4.18
C CYS A 32 4.15 -8.53 3.82
N ARG A 33 4.83 -9.66 3.72
CA ARG A 33 4.16 -10.94 3.46
C ARG A 33 3.24 -11.32 4.62
N GLN A 34 3.71 -11.17 5.84
CA GLN A 34 2.94 -11.55 7.03
C GLN A 34 1.74 -10.63 7.25
N GLU A 35 1.91 -9.33 7.13
CA GLU A 35 0.80 -8.40 7.33
C GLU A 35 -0.28 -8.50 6.27
N SER A 36 0.06 -8.90 5.06
CA SER A 36 -0.90 -9.03 3.97
C SER A 36 -1.45 -10.44 3.80
N GLY A 37 -0.76 -11.44 4.35
CA GLY A 37 -1.11 -12.83 4.10
C GLY A 37 -0.93 -13.21 2.63
N SER A 38 -0.04 -12.53 1.92
CA SER A 38 0.19 -12.72 0.50
C SER A 38 1.69 -12.76 0.20
N ALA A 39 2.04 -12.89 -1.07
CA ALA A 39 3.42 -12.98 -1.51
C ALA A 39 4.15 -11.63 -1.45
N PHE A 40 3.43 -10.52 -1.46
CA PHE A 40 3.99 -9.18 -1.40
C PHE A 40 2.91 -8.18 -1.01
N THR A 41 3.31 -6.93 -0.72
CA THR A 41 2.36 -5.82 -0.58
C THR A 41 2.52 -4.88 -1.77
N PHE A 42 1.40 -4.34 -2.23
CA PHE A 42 1.32 -3.36 -3.30
C PHE A 42 0.91 -2.04 -2.66
N PHE A 43 1.76 -1.01 -2.79
CA PHE A 43 1.56 0.24 -2.07
C PHE A 43 1.95 1.44 -2.92
N ALA A 44 1.42 2.60 -2.53
CA ALA A 44 1.88 3.87 -3.06
C ALA A 44 1.89 4.90 -1.94
N ILE A 45 2.71 5.91 -2.10
CA ILE A 45 2.95 6.92 -1.07
C ILE A 45 2.55 8.28 -1.58
N TRP A 46 1.73 8.98 -0.79
CA TRP A 46 1.31 10.35 -1.09
C TRP A 46 1.81 11.30 0.00
N PRO A 47 1.98 12.60 -0.33
CA PRO A 47 2.17 13.59 0.72
C PRO A 47 0.98 13.56 1.67
N ILE A 48 1.22 13.71 2.97
CA ILE A 48 0.16 13.63 3.98
C ILE A 48 -0.98 14.63 3.71
N LYS A 49 -0.67 15.77 3.12
CA LYS A 49 -1.66 16.80 2.81
C LYS A 49 -2.70 16.35 1.77
N ARG A 50 -2.39 15.30 1.02
CA ARG A 50 -3.26 14.79 -0.05
C ARG A 50 -4.01 13.54 0.35
N PHE A 51 -3.94 13.17 1.60
CA PHE A 51 -4.56 11.97 2.16
C PHE A 51 -5.62 12.36 3.20
N GLU A 52 -6.78 11.74 3.11
CA GLU A 52 -7.84 11.89 4.10
C GLU A 52 -8.43 10.53 4.41
N HIS A 53 -8.88 10.34 5.65
CA HIS A 53 -9.57 9.12 6.04
C HIS A 53 -10.62 9.40 7.10
N HIS A 54 -11.61 8.53 7.16
CA HIS A 54 -12.69 8.57 8.14
C HIS A 54 -12.95 7.16 8.62
N GLY A 55 -13.47 7.07 9.84
CA GLY A 55 -13.82 5.79 10.44
C GLY A 55 -12.85 5.40 11.55
N GLU A 56 -13.22 4.36 12.27
CA GLU A 56 -12.46 3.85 13.40
C GLU A 56 -11.30 2.97 12.90
N ILE A 57 -10.10 3.27 13.36
CA ILE A 57 -8.92 2.46 13.00
C ILE A 57 -8.27 1.91 14.26
N ALA A 58 -7.65 0.74 14.13
CA ALA A 58 -6.74 0.18 15.10
C ALA A 58 -5.34 0.21 14.51
N GLU A 59 -4.33 0.18 15.36
CA GLU A 59 -2.96 0.29 14.91
C GLU A 59 -2.09 -0.74 15.61
N PHE A 60 -1.19 -1.36 14.84
CA PHE A 60 -0.13 -2.19 15.39
C PHE A 60 1.18 -1.78 14.73
N ASP A 61 2.10 -1.26 15.51
CA ASP A 61 3.45 -0.90 15.04
C ASP A 61 3.39 -0.05 13.77
N GLY A 62 2.56 1.00 13.80
CA GLY A 62 2.38 1.94 12.69
C GLY A 62 1.46 1.46 11.59
N ARG A 63 0.97 0.22 11.66
CA ARG A 63 0.09 -0.35 10.65
C ARG A 63 -1.36 -0.15 11.05
N CYS A 64 -2.09 0.60 10.24
CA CYS A 64 -3.51 0.86 10.51
C CYS A 64 -4.39 -0.17 9.84
N LEU A 65 -5.39 -0.63 10.58
CA LEU A 65 -6.33 -1.64 10.11
C LEU A 65 -7.73 -1.32 10.62
N CYS A 66 -8.74 -1.91 9.99
CA CYS A 66 -10.11 -1.78 10.46
C CYS A 66 -10.34 -2.76 11.61
N PRO A 67 -10.75 -2.28 12.80
CA PRO A 67 -10.99 -3.19 13.92
C PRO A 67 -12.23 -4.07 13.75
N ARG A 68 -13.10 -3.75 12.79
CA ARG A 68 -14.33 -4.51 12.55
C ARG A 68 -14.13 -5.63 11.53
N CYS A 69 -13.43 -5.35 10.43
CA CYS A 69 -13.27 -6.36 9.37
C CYS A 69 -11.84 -6.84 9.20
N GLY A 70 -10.88 -6.22 9.88
CA GLY A 70 -9.48 -6.63 9.83
C GLY A 70 -8.71 -6.21 8.58
N ALA A 71 -9.32 -5.44 7.68
CA ALA A 71 -8.63 -5.01 6.46
C ALA A 71 -7.41 -4.17 6.80
N ARG A 72 -6.26 -4.50 6.20
CA ARG A 72 -5.03 -3.73 6.34
C ARG A 72 -5.10 -2.53 5.39
N LEU A 73 -4.99 -1.32 5.93
CA LEU A 73 -5.37 -0.11 5.22
C LEU A 73 -4.19 0.74 4.76
N PHE A 74 -3.51 1.35 5.71
CA PHE A 74 -2.50 2.35 5.44
C PHE A 74 -1.59 2.53 6.65
N SER A 75 -0.52 3.27 6.44
CA SER A 75 0.36 3.77 7.50
C SER A 75 0.64 5.23 7.18
N PHE A 76 0.76 6.08 8.17
CA PHE A 76 1.07 7.49 7.90
C PHE A 76 1.86 8.11 9.06
N ASP A 77 2.57 9.18 8.73
CA ASP A 77 3.26 10.02 9.71
C ASP A 77 2.93 11.49 9.40
N ASP A 78 3.74 12.42 9.88
CA ASP A 78 3.50 13.84 9.66
C ASP A 78 3.88 14.31 8.25
N ARG A 79 4.48 13.46 7.44
CA ARG A 79 4.97 13.79 6.10
C ARG A 79 4.27 13.03 4.99
N GLU A 80 4.08 11.74 5.16
CA GLU A 80 3.64 10.84 4.09
C GLU A 80 2.60 9.85 4.57
N ALA A 81 1.78 9.41 3.65
CA ALA A 81 0.84 8.31 3.86
C ALA A 81 1.14 7.22 2.86
N GLU A 82 1.33 6.00 3.36
CA GLU A 82 1.48 4.81 2.55
C GLU A 82 0.14 4.09 2.50
N ILE A 83 -0.40 3.94 1.30
CA ILE A 83 -1.70 3.31 1.10
C ILE A 83 -1.50 1.92 0.52
N LYS A 84 -2.14 0.92 1.11
CA LYS A 84 -2.17 -0.44 0.55
C LYS A 84 -3.15 -0.41 -0.61
N LEU A 85 -2.65 -0.55 -1.82
CA LEU A 85 -3.43 -0.22 -3.01
C LEU A 85 -4.60 -1.16 -3.28
N GLY A 86 -4.59 -2.34 -2.67
CA GLY A 86 -5.72 -3.25 -2.78
C GLY A 86 -7.03 -2.72 -2.20
N ILE A 87 -6.97 -1.70 -1.34
CA ILE A 87 -8.20 -1.13 -0.76
C ILE A 87 -8.82 -0.03 -1.62
N LEU A 88 -8.14 0.38 -2.68
CA LEU A 88 -8.73 1.34 -3.62
C LEU A 88 -9.91 0.70 -4.34
N SER A 89 -10.98 1.47 -4.50
CA SER A 89 -12.24 0.96 -5.05
C SER A 89 -12.14 0.68 -6.55
N GLU A 90 -11.27 1.39 -7.25
CA GLU A 90 -11.09 1.18 -8.68
C GLU A 90 -10.10 0.03 -8.93
N ALA A 91 -10.57 -1.00 -9.62
CA ALA A 91 -9.75 -2.14 -9.98
C ALA A 91 -10.08 -2.54 -11.42
N PRO A 92 -9.06 -2.68 -12.31
CA PRO A 92 -7.65 -2.47 -11.98
C PRO A 92 -7.36 -1.01 -11.69
N THR A 93 -6.40 -0.80 -10.78
CA THR A 93 -5.96 0.55 -10.46
C THR A 93 -5.16 1.14 -11.64
N PRO A 94 -5.21 2.47 -11.85
CA PRO A 94 -4.38 3.08 -12.89
C PRO A 94 -2.90 3.20 -12.52
N LEU A 95 -2.53 2.77 -11.31
CA LEU A 95 -1.17 2.92 -10.80
C LEU A 95 -0.34 1.67 -11.09
N THR A 96 0.88 1.87 -11.59
CA THR A 96 1.80 0.79 -11.92
C THR A 96 3.06 0.90 -11.06
N PRO A 97 3.49 -0.20 -10.41
CA PRO A 97 4.71 -0.16 -9.61
C PRO A 97 5.94 0.14 -10.46
N THR A 98 6.83 0.99 -9.93
CA THR A 98 8.07 1.34 -10.61
C THR A 98 9.29 0.74 -9.93
N TYR A 99 9.12 0.06 -8.81
CA TYR A 99 10.20 -0.63 -8.12
C TYR A 99 9.68 -1.78 -7.27
N GLU A 100 10.57 -2.74 -7.00
CA GLU A 100 10.30 -3.87 -6.11
C GLU A 100 11.39 -3.93 -5.05
N LEU A 101 10.97 -4.07 -3.79
CA LEU A 101 11.87 -4.19 -2.63
C LEU A 101 11.94 -5.64 -2.17
N TRP A 102 13.09 -6.00 -1.61
CA TRP A 102 13.31 -7.32 -0.99
C TRP A 102 13.08 -8.44 -1.98
N VAL A 103 13.62 -8.29 -3.19
CA VAL A 103 13.42 -9.30 -4.24
C VAL A 103 14.08 -10.63 -3.92
N LYS A 104 15.01 -10.65 -2.96
CA LYS A 104 15.59 -11.92 -2.51
C LYS A 104 14.56 -12.83 -1.83
N ARG A 105 13.38 -12.30 -1.47
CA ARG A 105 12.28 -13.08 -0.89
C ARG A 105 11.10 -13.23 -1.83
N ARG A 106 11.25 -12.80 -3.09
CA ARG A 106 10.22 -12.99 -4.12
C ARG A 106 9.98 -14.48 -4.31
N GLU A 107 8.71 -14.88 -4.38
CA GLU A 107 8.35 -16.25 -4.70
C GLU A 107 8.94 -16.64 -6.05
N ASP A 108 9.44 -17.88 -6.15
CA ASP A 108 10.14 -18.34 -7.36
C ASP A 108 9.26 -18.32 -8.61
N TRP A 109 7.95 -18.45 -8.44
CA TRP A 109 7.00 -18.44 -9.56
C TRP A 109 6.62 -17.04 -10.03
N LEU A 110 7.00 -15.99 -9.28
CA LEU A 110 6.71 -14.60 -9.65
C LEU A 110 7.85 -14.05 -10.50
N ASN A 111 7.49 -13.50 -11.66
CA ASN A 111 8.46 -12.81 -12.50
C ASN A 111 8.64 -11.37 -12.06
N PRO A 112 9.82 -10.79 -12.24
CA PRO A 112 10.01 -9.35 -12.02
C PRO A 112 9.06 -8.54 -12.89
N ILE A 113 8.59 -7.42 -12.34
CA ILE A 113 7.77 -6.47 -13.11
C ILE A 113 8.68 -5.82 -14.14
N GLU A 114 8.27 -5.86 -15.42
CA GLU A 114 9.03 -5.25 -16.51
C GLU A 114 9.19 -3.75 -16.26
N ASP A 115 10.39 -3.25 -16.48
CA ASP A 115 10.77 -1.84 -16.31
C ASP A 115 10.76 -1.33 -14.87
N ALA A 116 10.53 -2.19 -13.87
CA ALA A 116 10.61 -1.80 -12.47
C ALA A 116 12.03 -2.03 -11.94
N GLU A 117 12.52 -1.08 -11.16
CA GLU A 117 13.81 -1.22 -10.48
C GLU A 117 13.72 -2.34 -9.45
N GLN A 118 14.78 -3.14 -9.34
CA GLN A 118 14.82 -4.32 -8.46
C GLN A 118 15.84 -4.09 -7.34
N TYR A 119 15.43 -4.21 -6.10
CA TYR A 119 16.30 -4.02 -4.94
C TYR A 119 16.32 -5.30 -4.11
N GLU A 120 17.54 -5.81 -3.83
CA GLU A 120 17.70 -7.02 -3.02
C GLU A 120 17.06 -6.89 -1.64
N GLU A 121 17.18 -5.70 -1.04
CA GLU A 121 16.59 -5.36 0.26
C GLU A 121 15.85 -4.04 0.13
N ASP A 122 16.12 -3.09 1.01
CA ASP A 122 15.50 -1.77 0.94
C ASP A 122 16.12 -0.94 -0.18
N ARG A 123 15.43 0.12 -0.55
CA ARG A 123 15.85 0.98 -1.64
C ARG A 123 17.10 1.80 -1.29
N TRP A 124 17.34 1.99 0.00
CA TRP A 124 18.49 2.76 0.49
C TRP A 124 19.08 2.15 1.74
#